data_a0374fb0e636d4e7d95cfcb53ea59b67
#
_entry.id   a0374fb0e636d4e7d95cfcb53ea59b67
#
_cell.length_a   1.000
_cell.length_b   1.000
_cell.length_c   1.000
_cell.angle_alpha   90.00
_cell.angle_beta   90.00
_cell.angle_gamma   90.00
#
_symmetry.space_group_name_H-M   'P 1'
#
loop_
_entity.id
_entity.type
_entity.pdbx_description
1 polymer ?
#
loop_
_entity_poly.entity_id
_entity_poly.type
_entity_poly.pdbx_seq_one_letter_code
_entity_poly.pdbx_strand_id
1 'polypeptide(L)'
;MPNNRDDGCTVRHRLLLIDDVPDNLEVLTVLLRDRYNVFSYGSSSEALLDVKDIKPDLLLLDVRMFPINGVDFLTQVRSMHGFHSIPAIAVTALAHDTERTKFLASGFQAIVTKPILDLPNLETIIDDLLKHTPV
;
A
#
# COMPACT_ATOMS: atom_id res chain seq x y z
N MET A 1 -17.20 14.24 -7.27
CA MET A 1 -17.36 13.79 -7.45
C MET A 1 -17.58 13.59 -7.73
N PRO A 2 -17.37 13.54 -7.66
CA PRO A 2 -17.31 13.09 -7.83
C PRO A 2 -17.42 12.77 -8.07
N ASN A 3 -17.04 12.68 -8.18
CA ASN A 3 -17.12 12.29 -8.40
C ASN A 3 -17.52 11.88 -8.61
N ASN A 4 -17.39 11.77 -8.77
CA ASN A 4 -17.70 11.26 -8.97
C ASN A 4 -18.11 10.80 -9.27
N ARG A 5 -18.07 10.83 -9.51
CA ARG A 5 -18.33 10.20 -9.82
C ARG A 5 -18.99 9.58 -10.06
N ASP A 6 -18.80 9.46 -10.08
CA ASP A 6 -19.27 8.76 -10.24
C ASP A 6 -20.18 8.41 -10.31
N ASP A 7 -20.09 8.30 -10.85
CA ASP A 7 -21.05 7.84 -10.89
C ASP A 7 -21.74 7.55 -10.19
N GLY A 8 -21.37 7.86 -10.56
CA GLY A 8 -21.78 7.89 -9.40
C GLY A 8 -21.63 7.00 -8.30
N CYS A 9 -21.93 6.19 -8.15
CA CYS A 9 -21.95 5.34 -6.99
C CYS A 9 -20.70 4.52 -6.80
N THR A 10 -19.71 4.74 -7.64
CA THR A 10 -18.47 3.99 -7.49
C THR A 10 -17.57 4.67 -6.46
N VAL A 11 -17.31 3.97 -5.37
CA VAL A 11 -16.37 4.45 -4.35
C VAL A 11 -15.00 3.91 -4.68
N ARG A 12 -14.03 4.80 -4.81
CA ARG A 12 -12.65 4.39 -5.06
C ARG A 12 -12.04 3.83 -3.79
N HIS A 13 -11.29 2.76 -3.94
CA HIS A 13 -10.54 2.21 -2.82
C HIS A 13 -9.45 3.17 -2.39
N ARG A 14 -9.13 3.14 -1.10
CA ARG A 14 -8.13 4.00 -0.51
C ARG A 14 -6.83 3.23 -0.36
N LEU A 15 -5.78 3.77 -0.97
CA LEU A 15 -4.45 3.18 -0.88
C LEU A 15 -3.58 4.08 0.00
N LEU A 16 -2.92 3.48 0.98
CA LEU A 16 -1.92 4.17 1.77
C LEU A 16 -0.56 3.80 1.22
N LEU A 17 0.16 4.79 0.72
CA LEU A 17 1.42 4.62 0.02
C LEU A 17 2.53 5.27 0.84
N ILE A 18 3.54 4.49 1.22
CA ILE A 18 4.64 5.01 2.03
C ILE A 18 5.97 4.67 1.40
N ASP A 19 6.79 5.69 1.15
CA ASP A 19 8.14 5.55 0.61
C ASP A 19 8.92 6.77 1.07
N ASP A 20 10.12 6.57 1.61
CA ASP A 20 10.95 7.67 2.11
C ASP A 20 11.72 8.39 1.00
N VAL A 21 11.65 7.90 -0.23
CA VAL A 21 12.24 8.58 -1.39
C VAL A 21 11.15 9.40 -2.08
N PRO A 22 11.21 10.74 -2.02
CA PRO A 22 10.13 11.58 -2.54
C PRO A 22 9.82 11.37 -4.02
N ASP A 23 10.83 11.14 -4.84
CA ASP A 23 10.61 10.94 -6.28
C ASP A 23 9.81 9.67 -6.55
N ASN A 24 10.11 8.58 -5.84
CA ASN A 24 9.36 7.33 -5.97
C ASN A 24 7.92 7.51 -5.55
N LEU A 25 7.72 8.21 -4.45
CA LEU A 25 6.40 8.48 -3.88
C LEU A 25 5.55 9.28 -4.85
N GLU A 26 6.14 10.32 -5.45
CA GLU A 26 5.43 11.17 -6.40
C GLU A 26 5.04 10.40 -7.66
N VAL A 27 5.95 9.62 -8.20
CA VAL A 27 5.69 8.84 -9.42
C VAL A 27 4.53 7.86 -9.18
N LEU A 28 4.57 7.10 -8.10
CA LEU A 28 3.51 6.14 -7.80
C LEU A 28 2.18 6.82 -7.54
N THR A 29 2.20 7.96 -6.86
CA THR A 29 0.99 8.72 -6.59
C THR A 29 0.33 9.15 -7.90
N VAL A 30 1.10 9.71 -8.82
CA VAL A 30 0.59 10.15 -10.11
C VAL A 30 0.04 8.98 -10.92
N LEU A 31 0.75 7.85 -10.92
CA LEU A 31 0.34 6.68 -11.70
C LEU A 31 -0.95 6.04 -11.15
N LEU A 32 -1.16 6.07 -9.86
CA LEU A 32 -2.27 5.35 -9.23
C LEU A 32 -3.50 6.20 -8.95
N ARG A 33 -3.36 7.53 -8.92
CA ARG A 33 -4.47 8.40 -8.50
C ARG A 33 -5.66 8.41 -9.44
N ASP A 34 -5.49 7.97 -10.68
CA ASP A 34 -6.60 7.92 -11.63
C ASP A 34 -7.60 6.82 -11.28
N ARG A 35 -7.16 5.77 -10.62
CA ARG A 35 -8.00 4.62 -10.28
C ARG A 35 -8.34 4.52 -8.80
N TYR A 36 -7.49 5.09 -7.94
CA TYR A 36 -7.62 4.93 -6.49
C TYR A 36 -7.51 6.28 -5.79
N ASN A 37 -8.00 6.33 -4.57
CA ASN A 37 -7.72 7.47 -3.69
C ASN A 37 -6.40 7.19 -2.99
N VAL A 38 -5.35 7.91 -3.37
CA VAL A 38 -4.00 7.65 -2.89
C VAL A 38 -3.64 8.63 -1.79
N PHE A 39 -3.19 8.09 -0.66
CA PHE A 39 -2.70 8.86 0.48
C PHE A 39 -1.21 8.56 0.62
N SER A 40 -0.37 9.54 0.30
CA SER A 40 1.08 9.37 0.19
C SER A 40 1.79 9.97 1.38
N TYR A 41 2.70 9.19 1.98
CA TYR A 41 3.48 9.62 3.12
C TYR A 41 4.96 9.31 2.90
N GLY A 42 5.81 10.28 3.24
CA GLY A 42 7.26 10.07 3.23
C GLY A 42 7.80 9.59 4.57
N SER A 43 6.94 9.49 5.58
CA SER A 43 7.35 9.05 6.91
C SER A 43 6.37 8.03 7.45
N SER A 44 6.90 6.89 7.87
CA SER A 44 6.07 5.82 8.42
C SER A 44 5.42 6.22 9.75
N SER A 45 6.10 7.02 10.57
CA SER A 45 5.52 7.44 11.84
C SER A 45 4.34 8.39 11.64
N GLU A 46 4.42 9.30 10.67
CA GLU A 46 3.32 10.19 10.36
C GLU A 46 2.13 9.41 9.80
N ALA A 47 2.41 8.48 8.89
CA ALA A 47 1.35 7.64 8.32
C ALA A 47 0.63 6.83 9.41
N LEU A 48 1.38 6.29 10.37
CA LEU A 48 0.80 5.49 11.44
C LEU A 48 -0.18 6.29 12.28
N LEU A 49 0.11 7.57 12.52
CA LEU A 49 -0.80 8.44 13.26
C LEU A 49 -2.12 8.67 12.53
N ASP A 50 -2.08 8.66 11.20
CA ASP A 50 -3.23 9.01 10.38
C ASP A 50 -4.03 7.80 9.87
N VAL A 51 -3.56 6.58 10.08
CA VAL A 51 -4.20 5.36 9.55
C VAL A 51 -5.67 5.28 9.89
N LYS A 52 -6.02 5.57 11.13
CA LYS A 52 -7.42 5.46 11.59
C LYS A 52 -8.33 6.46 10.89
N ASP A 53 -7.81 7.63 10.57
CA ASP A 53 -8.56 8.66 9.87
C ASP A 53 -8.66 8.38 8.37
N ILE A 54 -7.60 7.88 7.79
CA ILE A 54 -7.56 7.55 6.36
C ILE A 54 -8.43 6.34 6.05
N LYS A 55 -8.43 5.35 6.92
CA LYS A 55 -9.15 4.09 6.72
C LYS A 55 -8.77 3.44 5.38
N PRO A 56 -7.48 3.13 5.19
CA PRO A 56 -7.04 2.55 3.92
C PRO A 56 -7.61 1.16 3.70
N ASP A 57 -7.80 0.83 2.43
CA ASP A 57 -8.23 -0.50 2.02
C ASP A 57 -7.06 -1.41 1.69
N LEU A 58 -5.90 -0.82 1.39
CA LEU A 58 -4.69 -1.54 1.05
C LEU A 58 -3.47 -0.69 1.38
N LEU A 59 -2.40 -1.35 1.79
CA LEU A 59 -1.13 -0.69 2.08
C LEU A 59 -0.11 -1.03 1.01
N LEU A 60 0.61 -0.02 0.52
CA LEU A 60 1.72 -0.20 -0.41
C LEU A 60 2.95 0.39 0.29
N LEU A 61 3.81 -0.47 0.82
CA LEU A 61 4.84 -0.08 1.76
C LEU A 61 6.24 -0.37 1.26
N ASP A 62 7.11 0.65 1.29
CA ASP A 62 8.54 0.42 1.14
C ASP A 62 9.03 -0.28 2.41
N VAL A 63 9.67 -1.45 2.26
CA VAL A 63 10.08 -2.23 3.43
C VAL A 63 11.25 -1.61 4.18
N ARG A 64 11.98 -0.70 3.56
CA ARG A 64 13.18 -0.07 4.16
C ARG A 64 12.96 1.35 4.63
N MET A 65 11.76 1.71 4.94
CA MET A 65 11.48 3.08 5.39
C MET A 65 11.85 3.29 6.85
N PHE A 66 11.94 4.55 7.23
CA PHE A 66 12.26 4.99 8.59
C PHE A 66 11.18 5.94 9.08
N PRO A 67 11.02 6.11 10.38
CA PRO A 67 11.70 5.41 11.49
C PRO A 67 11.15 4.00 11.74
N ILE A 68 10.00 3.66 11.17
CA ILE A 68 9.37 2.35 11.32
C ILE A 68 9.48 1.63 9.99
N ASN A 69 10.09 0.44 9.95
CA ASN A 69 10.19 -0.31 8.70
C ASN A 69 8.83 -0.91 8.30
N GLY A 70 8.75 -1.40 7.06
CA GLY A 70 7.49 -1.88 6.52
C GLY A 70 6.88 -3.04 7.28
N VAL A 71 7.71 -3.96 7.78
CA VAL A 71 7.22 -5.12 8.55
C VAL A 71 6.61 -4.68 9.87
N ASP A 72 7.31 -3.81 10.60
CA ASP A 72 6.81 -3.31 11.88
C ASP A 72 5.57 -2.43 11.69
N PHE A 73 5.55 -1.62 10.63
CA PHE A 73 4.40 -0.80 10.31
C PHE A 73 3.16 -1.68 10.09
N LEU A 74 3.30 -2.72 9.28
CA LEU A 74 2.19 -3.64 9.01
C LEU A 74 1.70 -4.31 10.29
N THR A 75 2.64 -4.75 11.14
CA THR A 75 2.30 -5.37 12.42
C THR A 75 1.47 -4.43 13.28
N GLN A 76 1.89 -3.18 13.38
CA GLN A 76 1.18 -2.19 14.19
C GLN A 76 -0.20 -1.87 13.62
N VAL A 77 -0.32 -1.72 12.30
CA VAL A 77 -1.62 -1.45 11.68
C VAL A 77 -2.57 -2.62 11.90
N ARG A 78 -2.10 -3.84 11.72
CA ARG A 78 -2.94 -5.03 11.91
C ARG A 78 -3.34 -5.28 13.36
N SER A 79 -2.67 -4.65 14.31
CA SER A 79 -3.08 -4.70 15.70
C SER A 79 -4.23 -3.74 16.01
N MET A 80 -4.54 -2.82 15.12
CA MET A 80 -5.60 -1.85 15.31
C MET A 80 -6.95 -2.43 14.95
N HIS A 81 -7.97 -2.03 15.70
CA HIS A 81 -9.33 -2.48 15.45
C HIS A 81 -9.79 -2.06 14.05
N GLY A 82 -10.30 -3.01 13.29
CA GLY A 82 -10.78 -2.76 11.94
C GLY A 82 -9.73 -2.99 10.85
N PHE A 83 -8.47 -3.27 11.21
CA PHE A 83 -7.40 -3.42 10.23
C PHE A 83 -6.68 -4.76 10.31
N HIS A 84 -7.27 -5.74 10.99
CA HIS A 84 -6.60 -7.04 11.20
C HIS A 84 -6.32 -7.80 9.91
N SER A 85 -7.13 -7.59 8.88
CA SER A 85 -7.00 -8.31 7.60
C SER A 85 -6.61 -7.41 6.43
N ILE A 86 -6.13 -6.21 6.71
CA ILE A 86 -5.80 -5.27 5.63
C ILE A 86 -4.71 -5.86 4.73
N PRO A 87 -4.91 -5.89 3.39
CA PRO A 87 -3.87 -6.40 2.50
C PRO A 87 -2.73 -5.41 2.39
N ALA A 88 -1.52 -5.94 2.21
CA ALA A 88 -0.32 -5.12 2.09
C ALA A 88 0.60 -5.67 1.02
N ILE A 89 1.16 -4.76 0.23
CA ILE A 89 2.14 -5.06 -0.79
C ILE A 89 3.48 -4.48 -0.33
N ALA A 90 4.51 -5.32 -0.30
CA ALA A 90 5.86 -4.88 -0.01
C ALA A 90 6.51 -4.38 -1.29
N VAL A 91 7.08 -3.18 -1.25
CA VAL A 91 7.83 -2.62 -2.37
C VAL A 91 9.30 -2.62 -1.97
N THR A 92 10.15 -3.24 -2.76
CA THR A 92 11.56 -3.40 -2.38
C THR A 92 12.46 -3.44 -3.60
N ALA A 93 13.69 -2.92 -3.45
CA ALA A 93 14.72 -3.06 -4.47
C ALA A 93 15.36 -4.46 -4.43
N LEU A 94 15.17 -5.18 -3.33
CA LEU A 94 15.75 -6.52 -3.13
C LEU A 94 14.63 -7.54 -3.13
N ALA A 95 14.50 -8.29 -4.22
CA ALA A 95 13.45 -9.28 -4.38
C ALA A 95 14.02 -10.68 -4.68
N HIS A 96 15.12 -11.03 -4.02
CA HIS A 96 15.65 -12.39 -4.08
C HIS A 96 14.69 -13.34 -3.36
N ASP A 97 14.76 -14.62 -3.72
CA ASP A 97 13.84 -15.61 -3.16
C ASP A 97 13.83 -15.62 -1.65
N THR A 98 14.99 -15.46 -1.02
CA THR A 98 15.10 -15.44 0.44
C THR A 98 14.31 -14.27 1.05
N GLU A 99 14.45 -13.06 0.48
CA GLU A 99 13.73 -11.89 0.95
C GLU A 99 12.23 -12.02 0.67
N ARG A 100 11.87 -12.56 -0.48
CA ARG A 100 10.45 -12.75 -0.82
C ARG A 100 9.78 -13.68 0.20
N THR A 101 10.44 -14.81 0.52
CA THR A 101 9.93 -15.73 1.52
C THR A 101 9.77 -15.06 2.87
N LYS A 102 10.77 -14.27 3.27
CA LYS A 102 10.75 -13.56 4.53
C LYS A 102 9.59 -12.57 4.62
N PHE A 103 9.37 -11.77 3.56
CA PHE A 103 8.31 -10.77 3.57
C PHE A 103 6.93 -11.42 3.54
N LEU A 104 6.76 -12.48 2.76
CA LEU A 104 5.50 -13.22 2.74
C LEU A 104 5.21 -13.83 4.13
N ALA A 105 6.24 -14.37 4.78
CA ALA A 105 6.09 -14.91 6.13
C ALA A 105 5.76 -13.83 7.15
N SER A 106 6.16 -12.58 6.86
CA SER A 106 5.87 -11.44 7.74
C SER A 106 4.46 -10.91 7.58
N GLY A 107 3.70 -11.42 6.60
CA GLY A 107 2.31 -11.07 6.43
C GLY A 107 1.96 -10.24 5.20
N PHE A 108 2.92 -9.92 4.35
CA PHE A 108 2.62 -9.25 3.09
C PHE A 108 2.00 -10.24 2.10
N GLN A 109 0.98 -9.81 1.38
CA GLN A 109 0.29 -10.64 0.40
C GLN A 109 0.98 -10.67 -0.95
N ALA A 110 1.77 -9.64 -1.27
CA ALA A 110 2.49 -9.57 -2.52
C ALA A 110 3.76 -8.76 -2.36
N ILE A 111 4.68 -8.94 -3.29
CA ILE A 111 5.95 -8.22 -3.29
C ILE A 111 6.17 -7.68 -4.70
N VAL A 112 6.48 -6.38 -4.78
CA VAL A 112 6.76 -5.71 -6.04
C VAL A 112 8.18 -5.17 -5.99
N THR A 113 8.94 -5.40 -7.06
CA THR A 113 10.34 -5.00 -7.12
C THR A 113 10.47 -3.59 -7.70
N LYS A 114 11.33 -2.77 -7.11
CA LYS A 114 11.68 -1.45 -7.63
C LYS A 114 12.75 -1.58 -8.72
N PRO A 115 12.75 -0.69 -9.71
CA PRO A 115 11.73 0.30 -10.01
C PRO A 115 10.46 -0.37 -10.55
N ILE A 116 9.31 0.26 -10.33
CA ILE A 116 8.04 -0.29 -10.81
C ILE A 116 7.90 0.06 -12.28
N LEU A 117 8.08 -0.94 -13.14
CA LEU A 117 8.08 -0.76 -14.59
C LEU A 117 6.81 -1.26 -15.27
N ASP A 118 6.01 -2.03 -14.56
CA ASP A 118 4.81 -2.65 -15.14
C ASP A 118 3.60 -2.21 -14.33
N LEU A 119 3.08 -1.04 -14.66
CA LEU A 119 1.92 -0.49 -13.96
C LEU A 119 0.67 -1.37 -14.11
N PRO A 120 0.33 -1.89 -15.31
CA PRO A 120 -0.83 -2.79 -15.41
C PRO A 120 -0.73 -4.01 -14.51
N ASN A 121 0.46 -4.58 -14.35
CA ASN A 121 0.66 -5.71 -13.44
C ASN A 121 0.42 -5.30 -11.98
N LEU A 122 0.94 -4.14 -11.57
CA LEU A 122 0.71 -3.63 -10.23
C LEU A 122 -0.79 -3.40 -9.98
N GLU A 123 -1.48 -2.82 -10.92
CA GLU A 123 -2.92 -2.58 -10.80
C GLU A 123 -3.69 -3.89 -10.69
N THR A 124 -3.28 -4.92 -11.42
CA THR A 124 -3.90 -6.23 -11.33
C THR A 124 -3.71 -6.82 -9.94
N ILE A 125 -2.51 -6.73 -9.38
CA ILE A 125 -2.23 -7.21 -8.03
C ILE A 125 -3.09 -6.49 -7.01
N ILE A 126 -3.16 -5.17 -7.11
CA ILE A 126 -3.96 -4.35 -6.19
C ILE A 126 -5.44 -4.77 -6.27
N ASP A 127 -5.98 -4.84 -7.47
CA ASP A 127 -7.39 -5.16 -7.67
C ASP A 127 -7.73 -6.56 -7.15
N ASP A 128 -6.84 -7.53 -7.40
CA ASP A 128 -7.06 -8.89 -6.90
C ASP A 128 -7.08 -8.94 -5.38
N LEU A 129 -6.17 -8.24 -4.73
CA LEU A 129 -6.13 -8.21 -3.27
C LEU A 129 -7.36 -7.52 -2.68
N LEU A 130 -7.83 -6.47 -3.33
CA LEU A 130 -9.02 -5.76 -2.87
C LEU A 130 -10.27 -6.62 -3.00
N LYS A 131 -10.35 -7.44 -4.04
CA LYS A 131 -11.50 -8.35 -4.24
C LYS A 131 -11.55 -9.49 -3.23
N HIS A 132 -10.38 -9.98 -2.80
CA HIS A 132 -10.30 -11.19 -2.00
C HIS A 132 -10.07 -10.90 -0.52
N THR A 133 -10.08 -9.64 -0.11
CA THR A 133 -9.90 -9.27 1.29
C THR A 133 -11.24 -9.34 2.01
N PRO A 134 -11.32 -10.05 3.15
CA PRO A 134 -12.54 -10.06 3.96
C PRO A 134 -12.89 -8.66 4.43
N VAL A 135 -14.15 -8.37 4.46
CA VAL A 135 -14.63 -7.04 4.87
C VAL A 135 -14.97 -7.05 6.36
#